data_092bb50380d44c239caa458757b1f85b
#
_entry.id   092bb50380d44c239caa458757b1f85b
#
_cell.length_a   1.000
_cell.length_b   1.000
_cell.length_c   1.000
_cell.angle_alpha   90.00
_cell.angle_beta   90.00
_cell.angle_gamma   90.00
#
_symmetry.space_group_name_H-M   'P 1'
#
loop_
_entity.id
_entity.type
_entity.pdbx_description
1 polymer ?
#
loop_
_entity_poly.entity_id
_entity_poly.type
_entity_poly.pdbx_seq_one_letter_code
_entity_poly.pdbx_strand_id
1 'polypeptide(L)'
;MQDKFETSNLISTGNQIYTDDENTIRLVQTMGLEKLSIKEIMGKIELKHRPTFMENYLNPAIENVFVRLLYPDSPRHPRQKYLLTVKGMMLLNQLSNK
;
A
#
# COMPACT_ATOMS: atom_id res chain seq x y z
N MET A 1 -17.94 7.06 24.81
CA MET A 1 -18.03 6.98 24.37
C MET A 1 -17.72 6.81 23.96
N GLN A 2 -17.52 6.68 23.72
CA GLN A 2 -17.43 6.60 23.13
C GLN A 2 -17.07 6.39 22.65
N ASP A 3 -16.76 6.26 22.79
CA ASP A 3 -16.64 5.95 22.21
C ASP A 3 -16.28 5.67 21.63
N LYS A 4 -15.94 5.46 21.63
CA LYS A 4 -15.84 5.19 21.10
C LYS A 4 -15.71 4.92 20.39
N PHE A 5 -15.67 4.76 20.36
CA PHE A 5 -16.00 4.51 19.76
C PHE A 5 -15.87 4.64 19.22
N GLU A 6 -15.70 4.53 19.30
CA GLU A 6 -15.91 4.82 18.77
C GLU A 6 -15.91 5.11 18.10
N THR A 7 -15.81 5.18 18.21
CA THR A 7 -16.04 5.58 17.58
C THR A 7 -15.79 5.96 17.08
N SER A 8 -15.63 6.14 17.16
CA SER A 8 -15.60 6.56 16.60
C SER A 8 -15.09 6.71 16.08
N ASN A 9 -14.81 6.72 16.05
CA ASN A 9 -14.55 6.81 15.53
C ASN A 9 -14.30 6.81 14.65
N LEU A 10 -14.05 6.46 14.26
CA LEU A 10 -14.07 6.75 13.34
C LEU A 10 -14.54 7.45 12.74
N ILE A 11 -14.81 7.93 12.73
CA ILE A 11 -15.35 8.60 12.18
C ILE A 11 -14.93 9.76 11.96
N SER A 12 -14.87 10.46 12.38
CA SER A 12 -14.62 11.58 12.20
C SER A 12 -13.36 11.80 11.82
N THR A 13 -12.65 11.90 12.44
CA THR A 13 -11.41 11.90 12.06
C THR A 13 -11.16 10.61 11.59
N GLY A 14 -12.12 9.80 11.53
CA GLY A 14 -11.99 8.46 11.12
C GLY A 14 -11.38 8.28 9.78
N ASN A 15 -11.11 9.31 9.06
CA ASN A 15 -10.48 9.18 7.77
C ASN A 15 -8.98 9.05 7.84
N GLN A 16 -8.42 9.04 9.02
CA GLN A 16 -6.99 8.92 9.13
C GLN A 16 -6.56 7.47 9.03
N ILE A 17 -5.64 7.19 8.13
CA ILE A 17 -5.08 5.85 7.96
C ILE A 17 -3.76 5.78 8.70
N TYR A 18 -3.57 4.71 9.46
CA TYR A 18 -2.38 4.56 10.27
C TYR A 18 -1.60 3.31 9.89
N THR A 19 -0.29 3.44 9.82
CA THR A 19 0.62 2.31 9.79
C THR A 19 1.97 2.79 10.33
N ASP A 20 2.64 1.93 11.10
CA ASP A 20 3.99 2.20 11.55
C ASP A 20 5.00 1.36 10.76
N ASP A 21 4.56 0.68 9.73
CA ASP A 21 5.46 -0.11 8.90
C ASP A 21 6.12 0.80 7.89
N GLU A 22 7.37 1.12 8.14
CA GLU A 22 8.12 2.03 7.28
C GLU A 22 8.27 1.48 5.86
N ASN A 23 8.31 0.18 5.70
CA ASN A 23 8.39 -0.43 4.39
C ASN A 23 7.11 -0.18 3.59
N THR A 24 5.96 -0.30 4.24
CA THR A 24 4.69 0.01 3.59
C THR A 24 4.62 1.48 3.20
N ILE A 25 5.05 2.35 4.09
CA ILE A 25 5.06 3.79 3.80
C ILE A 25 5.93 4.07 2.57
N ARG A 26 7.12 3.51 2.56
CA ARG A 26 8.04 3.71 1.44
C ARG A 26 7.46 3.16 0.14
N LEU A 27 6.83 1.99 0.21
CA LEU A 27 6.23 1.38 -0.97
C LEU A 27 5.10 2.24 -1.52
N VAL A 28 4.21 2.70 -0.64
CA VAL A 28 3.08 3.54 -1.05
C VAL A 28 3.58 4.82 -1.71
N GLN A 29 4.59 5.45 -1.12
CA GLN A 29 5.17 6.67 -1.69
C GLN A 29 5.83 6.41 -3.04
N THR A 30 6.48 5.25 -3.17
CA THR A 30 7.16 4.89 -4.40
C THR A 30 6.17 4.62 -5.53
N MET A 31 5.08 3.93 -5.22
CA MET A 31 4.10 3.57 -6.24
C MET A 31 3.26 4.75 -6.71
N GLY A 32 2.88 5.61 -5.79
CA GLY A 32 2.02 6.72 -6.16
C GLY A 32 0.73 6.21 -6.80
N LEU A 33 0.27 6.91 -7.81
CA LEU A 33 -0.98 6.57 -8.49
C LEU A 33 -0.77 5.71 -9.73
N GLU A 34 0.41 5.15 -9.90
CA GLU A 34 0.74 4.37 -11.08
C GLU A 34 0.46 2.89 -10.91
N LYS A 35 0.21 2.23 -12.02
CA LYS A 35 0.13 0.77 -12.06
C LYS A 35 1.50 0.26 -12.46
N LEU A 36 2.13 -0.51 -11.59
CA LEU A 36 3.52 -0.90 -11.78
C LEU A 36 3.70 -2.40 -11.64
N SER A 37 4.60 -2.96 -12.45
CA SER A 37 5.02 -4.35 -12.29
C SER A 37 5.98 -4.46 -11.11
N ILE A 38 6.22 -5.69 -10.65
CA ILE A 38 7.20 -5.91 -9.58
C ILE A 38 8.54 -5.35 -9.98
N LYS A 39 8.96 -5.60 -11.22
CA LYS A 39 10.26 -5.12 -11.70
C LYS A 39 10.35 -3.61 -11.67
N GLU A 40 9.26 -2.94 -12.08
CA GLU A 40 9.22 -1.48 -12.08
C GLU A 40 9.30 -0.93 -10.67
N ILE A 41 8.55 -1.53 -9.74
CA ILE A 41 8.57 -1.08 -8.35
C ILE A 41 9.96 -1.27 -7.75
N MET A 42 10.53 -2.45 -7.96
CA MET A 42 11.87 -2.74 -7.43
C MET A 42 12.91 -1.77 -7.95
N GLY A 43 12.77 -1.40 -9.22
CA GLY A 43 13.69 -0.42 -9.80
C GLY A 43 13.57 0.94 -9.14
N LYS A 44 12.35 1.37 -8.87
CA LYS A 44 12.11 2.67 -8.23
C LYS A 44 12.57 2.69 -6.78
N ILE A 45 12.37 1.58 -6.07
CA ILE A 45 12.71 1.49 -4.65
C ILE A 45 14.18 1.09 -4.46
N GLU A 46 14.83 0.73 -5.56
CA GLU A 46 16.27 0.37 -5.59
C GLU A 46 16.57 -0.87 -4.78
N LEU A 47 15.70 -1.85 -4.84
CA LEU A 47 15.94 -3.16 -4.25
C LEU A 47 16.18 -4.16 -5.37
N LYS A 48 17.20 -4.99 -5.22
CA LYS A 48 17.56 -5.98 -6.23
C LYS A 48 17.24 -7.40 -5.85
N HIS A 49 16.99 -7.66 -4.56
CA HIS A 49 16.72 -9.01 -4.09
C HIS A 49 15.21 -9.21 -3.99
N ARG A 50 14.66 -9.93 -4.96
CA ARG A 50 13.21 -10.09 -5.08
C ARG A 50 12.55 -10.72 -3.84
N PRO A 51 13.11 -11.80 -3.24
CA PRO A 51 12.47 -12.35 -2.05
C PRO A 51 12.34 -11.36 -0.90
N THR A 52 13.36 -10.53 -0.68
CA THR A 52 13.30 -9.50 0.35
C THR A 52 12.19 -8.50 0.04
N PHE A 53 12.11 -8.06 -1.22
CA PHE A 53 11.06 -7.14 -1.63
C PHE A 53 9.68 -7.74 -1.40
N MET A 54 9.49 -8.99 -1.80
CA MET A 54 8.19 -9.63 -1.66
C MET A 54 7.81 -9.79 -0.19
N GLU A 55 8.72 -10.29 0.64
CA GLU A 55 8.41 -10.59 2.03
C GLU A 55 8.25 -9.35 2.89
N ASN A 56 9.08 -8.34 2.66
CA ASN A 56 9.14 -7.21 3.57
C ASN A 56 8.38 -5.98 3.10
N TYR A 57 8.05 -5.92 1.81
CA TYR A 57 7.37 -4.75 1.25
C TYR A 57 6.02 -5.10 0.66
N LEU A 58 6.03 -5.92 -0.38
CA LEU A 58 4.81 -6.11 -1.17
C LEU A 58 3.76 -6.96 -0.46
N ASN A 59 4.14 -8.13 0.05
CA ASN A 59 3.16 -9.01 0.68
C ASN A 59 2.50 -8.36 1.90
N PRO A 60 3.25 -7.72 2.81
CA PRO A 60 2.59 -7.04 3.92
C PRO A 60 1.63 -5.95 3.46
N ALA A 61 1.99 -5.21 2.40
CA ALA A 61 1.14 -4.15 1.90
C ALA A 61 -0.15 -4.71 1.31
N ILE A 62 -0.07 -5.85 0.63
CA ILE A 62 -1.26 -6.51 0.10
C ILE A 62 -2.11 -7.03 1.25
N GLU A 63 -1.51 -7.69 2.23
CA GLU A 63 -2.24 -8.24 3.36
C GLU A 63 -2.98 -7.17 4.16
N ASN A 64 -2.38 -6.00 4.27
CA ASN A 64 -2.98 -4.90 4.98
C ASN A 64 -3.82 -3.99 4.07
N VAL A 65 -4.04 -4.43 2.86
CA VAL A 65 -4.96 -3.81 1.90
C VAL A 65 -4.54 -2.41 1.46
N PHE A 66 -3.24 -2.15 1.43
CA PHE A 66 -2.74 -0.89 0.87
C PHE A 66 -2.48 -1.01 -0.63
N VAL A 67 -2.22 -2.23 -1.10
CA VAL A 67 -1.87 -2.51 -2.50
C VAL A 67 -2.74 -3.66 -3.00
N ARG A 68 -3.11 -3.62 -4.26
CA ARG A 68 -3.87 -4.72 -4.86
C ARG A 68 -3.30 -5.07 -6.22
N LEU A 69 -3.66 -6.28 -6.69
CA LEU A 69 -3.27 -6.76 -8.00
C LEU A 69 -4.26 -6.25 -9.04
N LEU A 70 -3.74 -5.91 -10.22
CA LEU A 70 -4.61 -5.54 -11.33
C LEU A 70 -5.40 -6.75 -11.81
N TYR A 71 -4.77 -7.93 -11.83
CA TYR A 71 -5.42 -9.18 -12.21
C TYR A 71 -5.45 -10.11 -11.01
N PRO A 72 -6.40 -9.91 -10.06
CA PRO A 72 -6.38 -10.70 -8.82
C PRO A 72 -6.69 -12.16 -9.03
N ASP A 73 -7.45 -12.50 -10.08
CA ASP A 73 -7.79 -13.90 -10.37
C ASP A 73 -6.68 -14.64 -11.07
N SER A 74 -5.65 -13.95 -11.51
CA SER A 74 -4.51 -14.54 -12.19
C SER A 74 -3.23 -13.93 -11.65
N PRO A 75 -2.83 -14.31 -10.42
CA PRO A 75 -1.68 -13.66 -9.79
C PRO A 75 -0.41 -13.72 -10.63
N ARG A 76 -0.25 -14.75 -11.43
CA ARG A 76 0.93 -14.92 -12.29
C ARG A 76 0.72 -14.44 -13.71
N HIS A 77 -0.32 -13.62 -13.91
CA HIS A 77 -0.59 -13.07 -15.23
C HIS A 77 0.68 -12.39 -15.77
N PRO A 78 1.04 -12.63 -17.06
CA PRO A 78 2.29 -12.07 -17.60
C PRO A 78 2.31 -10.55 -17.59
N ARG A 79 1.15 -9.90 -17.58
CA ARG A 79 1.07 -8.44 -17.54
C ARG A 79 0.58 -7.93 -16.20
N GLN A 80 0.82 -8.71 -15.14
CA GLN A 80 0.40 -8.31 -13.81
C GLN A 80 0.98 -6.97 -13.42
N LYS A 81 0.15 -6.14 -12.83
CA LYS A 81 0.56 -4.87 -12.27
C LYS A 81 -0.01 -4.75 -10.87
N TYR A 82 0.56 -3.85 -10.12
CA TYR A 82 0.13 -3.57 -8.75
C TYR A 82 -0.20 -2.10 -8.64
N LEU A 83 -1.20 -1.78 -7.83
CA LEU A 83 -1.62 -0.40 -7.66
C LEU A 83 -2.17 -0.22 -6.25
N LEU A 84 -2.24 1.03 -5.80
CA LEU A 84 -2.76 1.32 -4.49
C LEU A 84 -4.26 1.10 -4.44
N THR A 85 -4.74 0.57 -3.32
CA THR A 85 -6.16 0.53 -3.02
C THR A 85 -6.61 1.93 -2.61
N VAL A 86 -7.92 2.10 -2.38
CA VAL A 86 -8.41 3.36 -1.82
C VAL A 86 -7.70 3.66 -0.50
N LYS A 87 -7.53 2.65 0.35
CA LYS A 87 -6.82 2.82 1.61
C LYS A 87 -5.38 3.28 1.36
N GLY A 88 -4.71 2.67 0.38
CA GLY A 88 -3.34 3.07 0.03
C GLY A 88 -3.28 4.49 -0.48
N MET A 89 -4.26 4.91 -1.29
CA MET A 89 -4.30 6.27 -1.79
C MET A 89 -4.55 7.28 -0.67
N MET A 90 -5.38 6.90 0.29
CA MET A 90 -5.62 7.76 1.45
C MET A 90 -4.36 7.94 2.27
N LEU A 91 -3.60 6.87 2.46
CA LEU A 91 -2.32 6.99 3.15
C LEU A 91 -1.37 7.88 2.38
N LEU A 92 -1.27 7.70 1.07
CA LEU A 92 -0.40 8.53 0.24
C LEU A 92 -0.77 10.00 0.38
N ASN A 93 -2.05 10.32 0.30
CA ASN A 93 -2.52 11.68 0.43
C ASN A 93 -2.17 12.26 1.80
N GLN A 94 -2.36 11.47 2.84
CA GLN A 94 -2.04 11.86 4.19
C GLN A 94 -0.55 12.17 4.36
N LEU A 95 0.30 11.34 3.77
CA LEU A 95 1.74 11.54 3.83
C LEU A 95 2.17 12.79 3.05
N SER A 96 1.46 13.10 1.98
CA SER A 96 1.79 14.25 1.14
C SER A 96 1.35 15.58 1.74
N ASN A 97 0.47 15.54 2.72
CA ASN A 97 -0.09 16.75 3.32
C ASN A 97 0.60 17.14 4.61
N LYS A 98 1.86 16.86 4.73
CA LYS A 98 2.57 17.19 5.97
C LYS A 98 3.16 18.58 5.98
#